data_b9522e00832ad74a4778446a40fbf038
#
_entry.id   b9522e00832ad74a4778446a40fbf038
#
_cell.length_a   1.000
_cell.length_b   1.000
_cell.length_c   1.000
_cell.angle_alpha   90.00
_cell.angle_beta   90.00
_cell.angle_gamma   90.00
#
_symmetry.space_group_name_H-M   'P 1'
#
loop_
_entity.id
_entity.type
_entity.pdbx_description
1 polymer ?
#
loop_
_entity_poly.entity_id
_entity_poly.type
_entity_poly.pdbx_seq_one_letter_code
_entity_poly.pdbx_strand_id
1 'polypeptide(L)'
;MAPIPETQAFADRLRRALDAAGVRSSPTVVANEFNLRYWGRSITAHTARNWLLGQALPTQDKLVVLAEWLQVSPDELRFGKAASGPRLFDADAQFEQLDMADREMINRYLSLPTADRKTVREVVTAMAVAAGTRKKQAQDA
;
A
#
# COMPACT_ATOMS: atom_id res chain seq x y z
N MET A 1 -19.51 16.22 -17.78
CA MET A 1 -18.16 15.79 -18.07
C MET A 1 -18.11 14.27 -18.15
N ALA A 2 -17.55 13.76 -19.24
CA ALA A 2 -17.30 12.32 -19.33
C ALA A 2 -16.26 11.91 -18.28
N PRO A 3 -16.44 10.76 -17.60
CA PRO A 3 -15.44 10.28 -16.66
C PRO A 3 -14.13 10.00 -17.39
N ILE A 4 -13.02 10.34 -16.74
CA ILE A 4 -11.68 10.06 -17.26
C ILE A 4 -11.52 8.53 -17.36
N PRO A 5 -11.06 8.01 -18.50
CA PRO A 5 -10.81 6.57 -18.61
C PRO A 5 -9.86 6.09 -17.51
N GLU A 6 -10.09 4.88 -17.04
CA GLU A 6 -9.29 4.27 -15.95
C GLU A 6 -7.80 4.21 -16.32
N THR A 7 -7.49 3.92 -17.57
CA THR A 7 -6.13 3.89 -18.09
C THR A 7 -5.46 5.26 -18.03
N GLN A 8 -6.21 6.32 -18.34
CA GLN A 8 -5.70 7.69 -18.29
C GLN A 8 -5.46 8.13 -16.85
N ALA A 9 -6.37 7.82 -15.95
CA ALA A 9 -6.21 8.13 -14.53
C ALA A 9 -4.99 7.40 -13.94
N PHE A 10 -4.77 6.15 -14.32
CA PHE A 10 -3.59 5.40 -13.94
C PHE A 10 -2.32 6.08 -14.45
N ALA A 11 -2.29 6.48 -15.72
CA ALA A 11 -1.14 7.16 -16.31
C ALA A 11 -0.78 8.44 -15.56
N ASP A 12 -1.77 9.23 -15.16
CA ASP A 12 -1.55 10.45 -14.39
C ASP A 12 -0.94 10.14 -13.02
N ARG A 13 -1.45 9.10 -12.33
CA ARG A 13 -0.90 8.67 -11.03
C ARG A 13 0.52 8.14 -11.16
N LEU A 14 0.79 7.35 -12.20
CA LEU A 14 2.12 6.81 -12.47
C LEU A 14 3.12 7.95 -12.69
N ARG A 15 2.77 8.92 -13.51
CA ARG A 15 3.66 10.06 -13.77
C ARG A 15 3.94 10.87 -12.50
N ARG A 16 2.93 11.07 -11.66
CA ARG A 16 3.12 11.77 -10.37
C ARG A 16 4.02 10.98 -9.42
N ALA A 17 3.84 9.66 -9.37
CA ALA A 17 4.69 8.80 -8.53
C ALA A 17 6.13 8.79 -9.00
N LEU A 18 6.37 8.77 -10.32
CA LEU A 18 7.71 8.86 -10.90
C LEU A 18 8.34 10.20 -10.57
N ASP A 19 7.62 11.29 -10.73
CA ASP A 19 8.08 12.62 -10.41
C ASP A 19 8.47 12.74 -8.93
N ALA A 20 7.61 12.25 -8.05
CA ALA A 20 7.88 12.24 -6.60
C ALA A 20 9.12 11.41 -6.24
N ALA A 21 9.39 10.35 -7.00
CA ALA A 21 10.58 9.50 -6.81
C ALA A 21 11.84 10.06 -7.49
N GLY A 22 11.74 11.19 -8.19
CA GLY A 22 12.85 11.78 -8.93
C GLY A 22 13.20 11.01 -10.20
N VAL A 23 12.25 10.26 -10.75
CA VAL A 23 12.47 9.46 -11.96
C VAL A 23 11.84 10.16 -13.16
N ARG A 24 12.60 10.23 -14.24
CA ARG A 24 12.13 10.85 -15.47
C ARG A 24 11.00 10.01 -16.09
N SER A 25 9.93 10.66 -16.52
CA SER A 25 8.79 9.99 -17.18
C SER A 25 9.12 9.67 -18.65
N SER A 26 10.21 8.94 -18.85
CA SER A 26 10.66 8.49 -20.18
C SER A 26 10.36 6.99 -20.31
N PRO A 27 9.75 6.55 -21.43
CA PRO A 27 9.50 5.13 -21.65
C PRO A 27 10.76 4.26 -21.52
N THR A 28 11.89 4.72 -22.05
CA THR A 28 13.15 3.99 -21.98
C THR A 28 13.66 3.90 -20.54
N VAL A 29 13.66 5.02 -19.80
CA VAL A 29 14.11 5.03 -18.40
C VAL A 29 13.20 4.14 -17.54
N VAL A 30 11.89 4.27 -17.71
CA VAL A 30 10.92 3.47 -16.94
C VAL A 30 11.10 1.98 -17.22
N ALA A 31 11.24 1.59 -18.50
CA ALA A 31 11.45 0.20 -18.86
C ALA A 31 12.76 -0.35 -18.27
N ASN A 32 13.85 0.39 -18.38
CA ASN A 32 15.14 -0.04 -17.86
C ASN A 32 15.11 -0.20 -16.34
N GLU A 33 14.59 0.78 -15.62
CA GLU A 33 14.50 0.74 -14.17
C GLU A 33 13.53 -0.34 -13.68
N PHE A 34 12.41 -0.52 -14.36
CA PHE A 34 11.46 -1.59 -14.05
C PHE A 34 12.10 -2.96 -14.22
N ASN A 35 12.80 -3.18 -15.33
CA ASN A 35 13.40 -4.47 -15.63
C ASN A 35 14.50 -4.86 -14.65
N LEU A 36 15.14 -3.91 -14.00
CA LEU A 36 16.11 -4.18 -12.93
C LEU A 36 15.46 -4.80 -11.69
N ARG A 37 14.18 -4.58 -11.51
CA ARG A 37 13.43 -4.98 -10.30
C ARG A 37 12.46 -6.11 -10.53
N TYR A 38 12.11 -6.37 -11.79
CA TYR A 38 11.13 -7.38 -12.15
C TYR A 38 11.81 -8.67 -12.56
N TRP A 39 11.42 -9.76 -11.90
CA TRP A 39 12.04 -11.08 -12.13
C TRP A 39 11.47 -11.85 -13.31
N GLY A 40 10.34 -11.38 -13.86
CA GLY A 40 9.72 -12.00 -15.02
C GLY A 40 10.30 -11.48 -16.33
N ARG A 41 9.55 -11.69 -17.40
CA ARG A 41 9.95 -11.26 -18.74
C ARG A 41 10.05 -9.73 -18.81
N SER A 42 11.18 -9.23 -19.30
CA SER A 42 11.42 -7.79 -19.46
C SER A 42 10.36 -7.13 -20.30
N ILE A 43 9.96 -5.91 -19.92
CA ILE A 43 9.09 -5.07 -20.73
C ILE A 43 9.91 -4.25 -21.73
N THR A 44 9.25 -3.82 -22.80
CA THR A 44 9.85 -2.93 -23.79
C THR A 44 9.53 -1.48 -23.46
N ALA A 45 10.27 -0.53 -24.06
CA ALA A 45 9.94 0.88 -23.96
C ALA A 45 8.54 1.18 -24.50
N HIS A 46 8.07 0.41 -25.48
CA HIS A 46 6.71 0.54 -26.00
C HIS A 46 5.64 0.22 -24.93
N THR A 47 5.85 -0.84 -24.16
CA THR A 47 4.96 -1.19 -23.04
C THR A 47 4.93 -0.07 -21.99
N ALA A 48 6.11 0.43 -21.60
CA ALA A 48 6.21 1.54 -20.65
C ALA A 48 5.51 2.79 -21.19
N ARG A 49 5.66 3.08 -22.45
CA ARG A 49 5.00 4.20 -23.11
C ARG A 49 3.48 4.07 -23.04
N ASN A 50 2.94 2.87 -23.27
CA ASN A 50 1.51 2.64 -23.17
C ASN A 50 0.97 2.92 -21.76
N TRP A 51 1.73 2.55 -20.74
CA TRP A 51 1.36 2.87 -19.35
C TRP A 51 1.37 4.38 -19.09
N LEU A 52 2.40 5.08 -19.59
CA LEU A 52 2.57 6.51 -19.37
C LEU A 52 1.56 7.37 -20.15
N LEU A 53 1.06 6.86 -21.26
CA LEU A 53 0.09 7.56 -22.11
C LEU A 53 -1.37 7.17 -21.83
N GLY A 54 -1.60 6.21 -20.94
CA GLY A 54 -2.95 5.78 -20.62
C GLY A 54 -3.59 4.90 -21.69
N GLN A 55 -2.78 4.14 -22.43
CA GLN A 55 -3.25 3.22 -23.47
C GLN A 55 -3.39 1.79 -22.98
N ALA A 56 -2.72 1.44 -21.89
CA ALA A 56 -2.79 0.11 -21.30
C ALA A 56 -2.51 0.18 -19.81
N LEU A 57 -2.95 -0.85 -19.09
CA LEU A 57 -2.68 -1.03 -17.67
C LEU A 57 -1.69 -2.18 -17.49
N PRO A 58 -0.79 -2.09 -16.49
CA PRO A 58 0.06 -3.23 -16.16
C PRO A 58 -0.77 -4.38 -15.56
N THR A 59 -0.27 -5.60 -15.71
CA THR A 59 -0.83 -6.74 -15.00
C THR A 59 -0.55 -6.61 -13.50
N GLN A 60 -1.24 -7.39 -12.68
CA GLN A 60 -1.14 -7.27 -11.21
C GLN A 60 0.29 -7.48 -10.71
N ASP A 61 1.01 -8.46 -11.25
CA ASP A 61 2.39 -8.74 -10.88
C ASP A 61 3.31 -7.56 -11.18
N LYS A 62 3.12 -6.91 -12.32
CA LYS A 62 3.91 -5.74 -12.72
C LYS A 62 3.51 -4.50 -11.91
N LEU A 63 2.23 -4.38 -11.59
CA LEU A 63 1.72 -3.29 -10.75
C LEU A 63 2.37 -3.31 -9.35
N VAL A 64 2.48 -4.49 -8.75
CA VAL A 64 3.12 -4.66 -7.45
C VAL A 64 4.58 -4.20 -7.48
N VAL A 65 5.33 -4.57 -8.53
CA VAL A 65 6.73 -4.16 -8.69
C VAL A 65 6.83 -2.64 -8.86
N LEU A 66 5.97 -2.04 -9.67
CA LEU A 66 5.92 -0.58 -9.83
C LEU A 66 5.65 0.12 -8.49
N ALA A 67 4.70 -0.38 -7.74
CA ALA A 67 4.31 0.20 -6.45
C ALA A 67 5.45 0.11 -5.43
N GLU A 68 6.12 -1.03 -5.34
CA GLU A 68 7.29 -1.21 -4.47
C GLU A 68 8.43 -0.27 -4.85
N TRP A 69 8.73 -0.18 -6.14
CA TRP A 69 9.77 0.70 -6.64
C TRP A 69 9.47 2.16 -6.30
N LEU A 70 8.25 2.60 -6.53
CA LEU A 70 7.85 4.00 -6.34
C LEU A 70 7.37 4.29 -4.91
N GLN A 71 7.38 3.28 -4.04
CA GLN A 71 6.98 3.39 -2.61
C GLN A 71 5.57 3.92 -2.43
N VAL A 72 4.66 3.39 -3.23
CA VAL A 72 3.22 3.67 -3.13
C VAL A 72 2.44 2.36 -2.98
N SER A 73 1.21 2.44 -2.52
CA SER A 73 0.34 1.27 -2.46
C SER A 73 -0.07 0.85 -3.87
N PRO A 74 -0.06 -0.46 -4.20
CA PRO A 74 -0.58 -0.93 -5.49
C PRO A 74 -2.02 -0.48 -5.74
N ASP A 75 -2.87 -0.51 -4.74
CA ASP A 75 -4.26 -0.08 -4.85
C ASP A 75 -4.38 1.42 -5.12
N GLU A 76 -3.56 2.23 -4.45
CA GLU A 76 -3.54 3.67 -4.71
C GLU A 76 -3.05 3.98 -6.13
N LEU A 77 -2.03 3.27 -6.60
CA LEU A 77 -1.51 3.45 -7.95
C LEU A 77 -2.56 3.06 -8.99
N ARG A 78 -3.24 1.94 -8.77
CA ARG A 78 -4.21 1.38 -9.73
C ARG A 78 -5.54 2.12 -9.72
N PHE A 79 -6.04 2.48 -8.54
CA PHE A 79 -7.39 3.00 -8.36
C PHE A 79 -7.46 4.41 -7.80
N GLY A 80 -6.36 4.92 -7.23
CA GLY A 80 -6.33 6.23 -6.58
C GLY A 80 -6.75 6.18 -5.12
N LYS A 81 -6.48 7.25 -4.38
CA LYS A 81 -6.77 7.33 -2.94
C LYS A 81 -8.26 7.22 -2.63
N ALA A 82 -9.10 7.77 -3.50
CA ALA A 82 -10.55 7.76 -3.30
C ALA A 82 -11.17 6.36 -3.45
N ALA A 83 -10.50 5.47 -4.17
CA ALA A 83 -10.96 4.11 -4.40
C ALA A 83 -10.45 3.10 -3.38
N SER A 84 -9.51 3.51 -2.52
CA SER A 84 -9.22 2.76 -1.29
C SER A 84 -10.35 2.96 -0.28
N GLY A 85 -11.61 2.88 -0.74
CA GLY A 85 -12.83 3.07 0.03
C GLY A 85 -12.86 2.30 1.36
N PRO A 86 -13.97 2.26 2.08
CA PRO A 86 -13.97 1.71 3.43
C PRO A 86 -13.42 0.30 3.43
N ARG A 87 -12.14 0.19 3.68
CA ARG A 87 -11.52 -1.09 3.95
C ARG A 87 -12.09 -1.56 5.28
N LEU A 88 -12.24 -2.87 5.41
CA LEU A 88 -12.54 -3.53 6.69
C LEU A 88 -11.57 -3.08 7.80
N PHE A 89 -10.47 -2.43 7.41
CA PHE A 89 -9.52 -1.79 8.32
C PHE A 89 -9.29 -0.37 7.82
N ASP A 90 -10.16 0.54 8.21
CA ASP A 90 -9.87 1.96 8.10
C ASP A 90 -8.99 2.30 9.32
N ALA A 91 -7.68 2.18 9.13
CA ALA A 91 -6.72 2.44 10.19
C ALA A 91 -6.87 3.86 10.75
N ASP A 92 -7.16 4.83 9.90
CA ASP A 92 -7.34 6.22 10.33
C ASP A 92 -8.58 6.38 11.21
N ALA A 93 -9.70 5.76 10.84
CA ALA A 93 -10.92 5.82 11.66
C ALA A 93 -10.73 5.08 13.00
N GLN A 94 -10.01 3.96 13.01
CA GLN A 94 -9.68 3.25 14.24
C GLN A 94 -8.77 4.08 15.13
N PHE A 95 -7.78 4.77 14.55
CA PHE A 95 -6.89 5.65 15.30
C PHE A 95 -7.64 6.86 15.89
N GLU A 96 -8.63 7.39 15.20
CA GLU A 96 -9.46 8.47 15.72
C GLU A 96 -10.32 8.04 16.90
N GLN A 97 -10.68 6.78 16.97
CA GLN A 97 -11.47 6.22 18.09
C GLN A 97 -10.64 5.87 19.32
N LEU A 98 -9.32 5.96 19.24
CA LEU A 98 -8.45 5.69 20.38
C LEU A 98 -8.59 6.80 21.42
N ASP A 99 -8.69 6.40 22.70
CA ASP A 99 -8.63 7.37 23.80
C ASP A 99 -7.20 7.84 24.04
N MET A 100 -7.02 8.82 24.96
CA MET A 100 -5.69 9.36 25.23
C MET A 100 -4.75 8.32 25.82
N ALA A 101 -5.26 7.39 26.61
CA ALA A 101 -4.45 6.32 27.20
C ALA A 101 -3.90 5.39 26.13
N ASP A 102 -4.72 5.03 25.15
CA ASP A 102 -4.31 4.19 24.01
C ASP A 102 -3.25 4.88 23.17
N ARG A 103 -3.46 6.17 22.87
CA ARG A 103 -2.48 6.96 22.09
C ARG A 103 -1.15 7.09 22.82
N GLU A 104 -1.18 7.34 24.10
CA GLU A 104 0.02 7.43 24.93
C GLU A 104 0.76 6.08 24.96
N MET A 105 0.02 4.98 25.10
CA MET A 105 0.61 3.63 25.06
C MET A 105 1.32 3.37 23.73
N ILE A 106 0.70 3.75 22.61
CA ILE A 106 1.30 3.60 21.28
C ILE A 106 2.58 4.43 21.18
N ASN A 107 2.57 5.67 21.65
CA ASN A 107 3.76 6.52 21.65
C ASN A 107 4.90 5.92 22.46
N ARG A 108 4.60 5.39 23.64
CA ARG A 108 5.60 4.70 24.48
C ARG A 108 6.13 3.45 23.81
N TYR A 109 5.23 2.68 23.19
CA TYR A 109 5.61 1.48 22.43
C TYR A 109 6.61 1.83 21.32
N LEU A 110 6.33 2.90 20.56
CA LEU A 110 7.19 3.33 19.46
C LEU A 110 8.54 3.84 19.93
N SER A 111 8.67 4.27 21.18
CA SER A 111 9.94 4.71 21.76
C SER A 111 10.80 3.57 22.29
N LEU A 112 10.26 2.34 22.36
CA LEU A 112 11.00 1.20 22.88
C LEU A 112 12.01 0.66 21.87
N PRO A 113 13.13 0.05 22.35
CA PRO A 113 14.05 -0.70 21.48
C PRO A 113 13.32 -1.85 20.78
N THR A 114 13.88 -2.31 19.65
CA THR A 114 13.27 -3.37 18.82
C THR A 114 12.98 -4.65 19.61
N ALA A 115 13.90 -5.07 20.48
CA ALA A 115 13.72 -6.28 21.30
C ALA A 115 12.53 -6.13 22.25
N ASP A 116 12.37 -4.98 22.86
CA ASP A 116 11.27 -4.71 23.78
C ASP A 116 9.94 -4.60 23.05
N ARG A 117 9.93 -4.04 21.86
CA ARG A 117 8.72 -4.02 21.00
C ARG A 117 8.24 -5.43 20.68
N LYS A 118 9.17 -6.34 20.42
CA LYS A 118 8.84 -7.75 20.14
C LYS A 118 8.13 -8.37 21.35
N THR A 119 8.65 -8.16 22.54
CA THR A 119 8.06 -8.66 23.78
C THR A 119 6.64 -8.11 23.97
N VAL A 120 6.44 -6.81 23.76
CA VAL A 120 5.12 -6.18 23.88
C VAL A 120 4.14 -6.81 22.87
N ARG A 121 4.57 -7.00 21.63
CA ARG A 121 3.71 -7.63 20.61
C ARG A 121 3.29 -9.05 20.98
N GLU A 122 4.21 -9.82 21.56
CA GLU A 122 3.90 -11.18 22.04
C GLU A 122 2.88 -11.16 23.15
N VAL A 123 3.00 -10.24 24.11
CA VAL A 123 2.05 -10.08 25.20
C VAL A 123 0.67 -9.67 24.65
N VAL A 124 0.61 -8.70 23.77
CA VAL A 124 -0.66 -8.24 23.16
C VAL A 124 -1.32 -9.38 22.39
N THR A 125 -0.55 -10.13 21.61
CA THR A 125 -1.06 -11.29 20.87
C THR A 125 -1.65 -12.34 21.80
N ALA A 126 -0.95 -12.68 22.87
CA ALA A 126 -1.43 -13.65 23.87
C ALA A 126 -2.73 -13.17 24.53
N MET A 127 -2.79 -11.90 24.89
CA MET A 127 -4.01 -11.32 25.48
C MET A 127 -5.18 -11.30 24.50
N ALA A 128 -4.92 -11.01 23.22
CA ALA A 128 -5.95 -11.01 22.19
C ALA A 128 -6.52 -12.40 21.97
N VAL A 129 -5.68 -13.42 21.94
CA VAL A 129 -6.09 -14.83 21.83
C VAL A 129 -6.95 -15.23 23.05
N ALA A 130 -6.50 -14.89 24.24
CA ALA A 130 -7.23 -15.19 25.49
C ALA A 130 -8.60 -14.48 25.52
N ALA A 131 -8.65 -13.22 25.07
CA ALA A 131 -9.91 -12.46 25.00
C ALA A 131 -10.87 -13.07 23.98
N GLY A 132 -10.38 -13.53 22.84
CA GLY A 132 -11.18 -14.22 21.83
C GLY A 132 -11.77 -15.52 22.35
N THR A 133 -10.99 -16.30 23.09
CA THR A 133 -11.45 -17.54 23.72
C THR A 133 -12.53 -17.27 24.78
N ARG A 134 -12.33 -16.27 25.63
CA ARG A 134 -13.34 -15.90 26.64
C ARG A 134 -14.65 -15.45 26.00
N LYS A 135 -14.57 -14.68 24.91
CA LYS A 135 -15.74 -14.20 24.17
C LYS A 135 -16.51 -15.35 23.54
N LYS A 136 -15.81 -16.35 23.02
CA LYS A 136 -16.40 -17.54 22.44
C LYS A 136 -17.08 -18.40 23.49
N GLN A 137 -16.49 -18.60 24.66
CA GLN A 137 -17.07 -19.33 25.77
C GLN A 137 -18.33 -18.63 26.29
N ALA A 138 -18.37 -17.32 26.37
CA ALA A 138 -19.52 -16.56 26.78
C ALA A 138 -20.70 -16.70 25.81
N GLN A 139 -20.46 -16.91 24.52
CA GLN A 139 -21.47 -17.13 23.51
C GLN A 139 -22.02 -18.56 23.53
N ASP A 140 -21.23 -19.53 23.97
CA ASP A 140 -21.59 -20.95 24.03
C ASP A 140 -22.31 -21.33 25.35
N ALA A 141 -22.44 -20.40 26.28
CA ALA A 141 -23.08 -20.63 27.57
C ALA A 141 -24.59 -20.43 27.53
#